data_7b0d70a989c9ae6c53fb37037f97c52f
#
_entry.id   7b0d70a989c9ae6c53fb37037f97c52f
#
_cell.length_a   1.000
_cell.length_b   1.000
_cell.length_c   1.000
_cell.angle_alpha   90.00
_cell.angle_beta   90.00
_cell.angle_gamma   90.00
#
_symmetry.space_group_name_H-M   'P 1'
#
loop_
_entity.id
_entity.type
_entity.pdbx_description
1 polymer ?
#
loop_
_entity_poly.entity_id
_entity_poly.type
_entity_poly.pdbx_seq_one_letter_code
_entity_poly.pdbx_strand_id
1 'polypeptide(L)'
;MPLVRIDHAAGKPAAYRAAISRGVHDAMIRTFDVPDDDRFQIVGEHAPGSAIVHAPHYLDIEYSDELVVIQITCNDTRRVDQKKALFAAVADNLTRSPGLRREDVVINLVEVKKENWSFGNGVAQYAP
;
A
#
# COMPACT_ATOMS: atom_id res chain seq x y z
N MET A 1 -6.08 7.59 -10.05
CA MET A 1 -5.43 8.22 -8.86
C MET A 1 -5.57 7.34 -7.65
N PRO A 2 -4.50 6.77 -7.10
CA PRO A 2 -4.58 6.10 -5.81
C PRO A 2 -4.11 6.98 -4.66
N LEU A 3 -4.71 6.75 -3.50
CA LEU A 3 -4.24 7.27 -2.22
C LEU A 3 -3.78 6.08 -1.40
N VAL A 4 -2.52 6.07 -0.99
CA VAL A 4 -1.91 4.94 -0.31
C VAL A 4 -1.66 5.29 1.15
N ARG A 5 -2.05 4.41 2.04
CA ARG A 5 -1.70 4.46 3.44
C ARG A 5 -0.82 3.26 3.78
N ILE A 6 0.35 3.54 4.35
CA ILE A 6 1.32 2.51 4.74
C ILE A 6 1.54 2.65 6.24
N ASP A 7 1.29 1.58 6.98
CA ASP A 7 1.51 1.53 8.42
C ASP A 7 2.53 0.44 8.74
N HIS A 8 3.61 0.79 9.43
CA HIS A 8 4.70 -0.13 9.73
C HIS A 8 5.25 0.07 11.15
N ALA A 9 6.11 -0.85 11.59
CA ALA A 9 6.72 -0.80 12.91
C ALA A 9 7.67 0.39 13.03
N ALA A 10 7.60 1.09 14.15
CA ALA A 10 8.51 2.19 14.49
C ALA A 10 9.93 1.67 14.78
N GLY A 11 10.88 2.59 14.84
CA GLY A 11 12.28 2.28 15.16
C GLY A 11 13.13 1.92 13.95
N LYS A 12 12.64 2.17 12.74
CA LYS A 12 13.36 1.89 11.50
C LYS A 12 14.05 3.14 10.96
N PRO A 13 15.17 2.97 10.23
CA PRO A 13 15.83 4.13 9.59
C PRO A 13 14.96 4.69 8.47
N ALA A 14 15.23 5.95 8.09
CA ALA A 14 14.49 6.62 7.02
C ALA A 14 14.52 5.85 5.69
N ALA A 15 15.60 5.15 5.40
CA ALA A 15 15.75 4.33 4.21
C ALA A 15 14.73 3.18 4.13
N TYR A 16 14.33 2.64 5.26
CA TYR A 16 13.31 1.58 5.34
C TYR A 16 11.96 2.10 4.83
N ARG A 17 11.52 3.22 5.35
CA ARG A 17 10.25 3.86 4.95
C ARG A 17 10.28 4.26 3.48
N ALA A 18 11.40 4.86 3.03
CA ALA A 18 11.57 5.27 1.65
C ALA A 18 11.49 4.08 0.68
N ALA A 19 12.09 2.94 1.06
CA ALA A 19 12.07 1.73 0.24
C ALA A 19 10.66 1.15 0.11
N ILE A 20 9.89 1.10 1.19
CA ILE A 20 8.49 0.63 1.14
C ILE A 20 7.66 1.55 0.26
N SER A 21 7.76 2.84 0.48
CA SER A 21 7.06 3.86 -0.29
C SER A 21 7.35 3.74 -1.79
N ARG A 22 8.61 3.59 -2.17
CA ARG A 22 9.03 3.42 -3.56
C ARG A 22 8.54 2.10 -4.15
N GLY A 23 8.70 1.00 -3.41
CA GLY A 23 8.28 -0.32 -3.88
C GLY A 23 6.80 -0.43 -4.16
N VAL A 24 5.96 0.18 -3.31
CA VAL A 24 4.51 0.22 -3.52
C VAL A 24 4.17 1.04 -4.77
N HIS A 25 4.79 2.21 -4.93
CA HIS A 25 4.52 3.08 -6.08
C HIS A 25 4.95 2.44 -7.40
N ASP A 26 6.14 1.83 -7.43
CA ASP A 26 6.63 1.13 -8.61
C ASP A 26 5.70 -0.02 -9.03
N ALA A 27 5.15 -0.75 -8.07
CA ALA A 27 4.18 -1.81 -8.34
C ALA A 27 2.91 -1.25 -8.98
N MET A 28 2.40 -0.12 -8.51
CA MET A 28 1.22 0.52 -9.09
C MET A 28 1.47 1.07 -10.49
N ILE A 29 2.65 1.62 -10.74
CA ILE A 29 3.05 2.05 -12.09
C ILE A 29 2.99 0.86 -13.04
N ARG A 30 3.58 -0.27 -12.64
CA ARG A 30 3.72 -1.44 -13.51
C ARG A 30 2.42 -2.17 -13.74
N THR A 31 1.53 -2.25 -12.75
CA THR A 31 0.33 -3.10 -12.83
C THR A 31 -0.97 -2.32 -13.01
N PHE A 32 -1.01 -1.07 -12.57
CA PHE A 32 -2.21 -0.22 -12.60
C PHE A 32 -2.07 0.96 -13.58
N ASP A 33 -0.96 1.06 -14.30
CA ASP A 33 -0.66 2.17 -15.21
C ASP A 33 -0.74 3.54 -14.54
N VAL A 34 -0.36 3.61 -13.28
CA VAL A 34 -0.30 4.87 -12.55
C VAL A 34 0.88 5.69 -13.07
N PRO A 35 0.70 6.98 -13.41
CA PRO A 35 1.82 7.84 -13.78
C PRO A 35 2.84 7.97 -12.63
N ASP A 36 4.11 8.15 -12.97
CA ASP A 36 5.18 8.26 -11.97
C ASP A 36 4.98 9.45 -11.01
N ASP A 37 4.43 10.54 -11.49
CA ASP A 37 4.18 11.74 -10.70
C ASP A 37 2.83 11.72 -9.94
N ASP A 38 2.00 10.71 -10.16
CA ASP A 38 0.74 10.52 -9.44
C ASP A 38 1.00 9.73 -8.16
N ARG A 39 1.54 10.41 -7.15
CA ARG A 39 1.98 9.76 -5.91
C ARG A 39 1.46 10.48 -4.69
N PHE A 40 0.48 9.85 -4.03
CA PHE A 40 -0.12 10.33 -2.79
C PHE A 40 -0.02 9.22 -1.74
N GLN A 41 0.84 9.40 -0.75
CA GLN A 41 1.10 8.40 0.27
C GLN A 41 1.14 9.03 1.65
N ILE A 42 0.58 8.34 2.63
CA ILE A 42 0.70 8.66 4.05
C ILE A 42 1.39 7.47 4.69
N VAL A 43 2.52 7.70 5.33
CA VAL A 43 3.29 6.64 5.99
C VAL A 43 3.27 6.87 7.49
N GLY A 44 2.75 5.90 8.23
CA GLY A 44 2.66 5.93 9.68
C GLY A 44 3.60 4.92 10.33
N GLU A 45 4.27 5.34 11.41
CA GLU A 45 5.10 4.48 12.25
C GLU A 45 4.36 4.18 13.54
N HIS A 46 4.39 2.91 13.99
CA HIS A 46 3.63 2.46 15.15
C HIS A 46 4.45 1.52 16.01
N ALA A 47 4.26 1.61 17.33
CA ALA A 47 4.92 0.70 18.26
C ALA A 47 4.50 -0.76 17.97
N PRO A 48 5.46 -1.67 17.72
CA PRO A 48 5.15 -3.06 17.40
C PRO A 48 4.39 -3.74 18.55
N GLY A 49 3.38 -4.54 18.19
CA GLY A 49 2.60 -5.33 19.14
C GLY A 49 1.60 -4.56 19.98
N SER A 50 1.64 -3.22 19.99
CA SER A 50 0.71 -2.40 20.77
C SER A 50 -0.13 -1.46 19.91
N ALA A 51 0.43 -0.85 18.87
CA ALA A 51 -0.26 0.08 17.99
C ALA A 51 -0.60 -0.54 16.63
N ILE A 52 0.15 -1.56 16.20
CA ILE A 52 -0.28 -2.48 15.15
C ILE A 52 -0.62 -3.79 15.85
N VAL A 53 -1.90 -4.10 15.91
CA VAL A 53 -2.41 -5.30 16.58
C VAL A 53 -2.94 -6.25 15.50
N HIS A 54 -2.42 -7.47 15.48
CA HIS A 54 -2.81 -8.44 14.47
C HIS A 54 -2.84 -9.86 15.06
N ALA A 55 -3.56 -10.77 14.40
CA ALA A 55 -3.52 -12.18 14.74
C ALA A 55 -2.10 -12.74 14.52
N PRO A 56 -1.66 -13.74 15.29
CA PRO A 56 -0.33 -14.35 15.08
C PRO A 56 -0.26 -15.09 13.74
N HIS A 57 -1.37 -15.61 13.25
CA HIS A 57 -1.46 -16.27 11.94
C HIS A 57 -2.87 -16.17 11.38
N TYR A 58 -2.99 -16.24 10.06
CA TYR A 58 -4.28 -16.25 9.36
C TYR A 58 -4.11 -16.92 8.00
N LEU A 59 -5.01 -17.80 7.59
CA LEU A 59 -4.98 -18.53 6.33
C LEU A 59 -3.61 -19.22 6.09
N ASP A 60 -3.07 -19.85 7.13
CA ASP A 60 -1.76 -20.53 7.13
C ASP A 60 -0.57 -19.59 6.88
N ILE A 61 -0.76 -18.30 7.08
CA ILE A 61 0.31 -17.31 7.03
C ILE A 61 0.68 -16.93 8.46
N GLU A 62 1.96 -17.05 8.82
CA GLU A 62 2.45 -16.64 10.12
C GLU A 62 3.07 -15.25 10.03
N TYR A 63 2.59 -14.34 10.87
CA TYR A 63 3.04 -12.96 10.93
C TYR A 63 4.11 -12.74 12.01
N SER A 64 4.89 -11.70 11.84
CA SER A 64 5.85 -11.21 12.84
C SER A 64 5.49 -9.80 13.29
N ASP A 65 6.29 -9.25 14.22
CA ASP A 65 6.14 -7.85 14.68
C ASP A 65 6.54 -6.83 13.60
N GLU A 66 7.07 -7.29 12.47
CA GLU A 66 7.44 -6.45 11.33
C GLU A 66 6.31 -6.34 10.28
N LEU A 67 5.11 -6.78 10.61
CA LEU A 67 3.95 -6.72 9.72
C LEU A 67 3.71 -5.28 9.25
N VAL A 68 3.48 -5.15 7.94
CA VAL A 68 3.15 -3.88 7.29
C VAL A 68 1.76 -3.99 6.70
N VAL A 69 0.93 -2.99 6.94
CA VAL A 69 -0.41 -2.88 6.36
C VAL A 69 -0.40 -1.77 5.32
N ILE A 70 -0.82 -2.11 4.12
CA ILE A 70 -0.87 -1.19 2.98
C ILE A 70 -2.32 -1.11 2.52
N GLN A 71 -2.94 0.05 2.67
CA GLN A 71 -4.29 0.30 2.19
C GLN A 71 -4.24 1.25 1.01
N ILE A 72 -4.80 0.83 -0.11
CA ILE A 72 -4.80 1.58 -1.35
C ILE A 72 -6.24 1.89 -1.73
N THR A 73 -6.58 3.18 -1.74
CA THR A 73 -7.85 3.66 -2.23
C THR A 73 -7.69 4.05 -3.69
N CYS A 74 -8.49 3.50 -4.57
CA CYS A 74 -8.38 3.74 -6.01
C CYS A 74 -9.75 3.70 -6.68
N ASN A 75 -9.80 4.14 -7.93
CA ASN A 75 -11.01 4.02 -8.74
C ASN A 75 -11.38 2.56 -9.00
N ASP A 76 -12.65 2.27 -9.15
CA ASP A 76 -13.20 0.93 -9.36
C ASP A 76 -13.09 0.45 -10.81
N THR A 77 -11.94 0.65 -11.43
CA THR A 77 -11.73 0.40 -12.87
C THR A 77 -10.79 -0.77 -13.18
N ARG A 78 -10.18 -1.40 -12.18
CA ARG A 78 -9.20 -2.48 -12.40
C ARG A 78 -9.84 -3.84 -12.37
N ARG A 79 -9.30 -4.75 -13.22
CA ARG A 79 -9.73 -6.14 -13.26
C ARG A 79 -9.09 -6.96 -12.14
N VAL A 80 -9.65 -8.12 -11.87
CA VAL A 80 -9.12 -9.04 -10.83
C VAL A 80 -7.68 -9.45 -11.13
N ASP A 81 -7.33 -9.70 -12.40
CA ASP A 81 -5.97 -10.08 -12.79
C ASP A 81 -4.96 -8.95 -12.51
N GLN A 82 -5.35 -7.69 -12.72
CA GLN A 82 -4.51 -6.53 -12.38
C GLN A 82 -4.30 -6.42 -10.86
N LYS A 83 -5.34 -6.68 -10.08
CA LYS A 83 -5.26 -6.66 -8.61
C LYS A 83 -4.32 -7.73 -8.08
N LYS A 84 -4.43 -8.94 -8.61
CA LYS A 84 -3.51 -10.04 -8.28
C LYS A 84 -2.07 -9.70 -8.64
N ALA A 85 -1.86 -9.10 -9.81
CA ALA A 85 -0.54 -8.67 -10.25
C ALA A 85 0.03 -7.58 -9.34
N LEU A 86 -0.80 -6.63 -8.90
CA LEU A 86 -0.40 -5.60 -7.96
C LEU A 86 0.10 -6.21 -6.65
N PHE A 87 -0.67 -7.12 -6.07
CA PHE A 87 -0.29 -7.75 -4.79
C PHE A 87 1.03 -8.49 -4.90
N ALA A 88 1.21 -9.27 -5.98
CA ALA A 88 2.45 -9.97 -6.23
C ALA A 88 3.64 -9.01 -6.41
N ALA A 89 3.46 -7.94 -7.18
CA ALA A 89 4.49 -6.96 -7.45
C ALA A 89 4.91 -6.20 -6.18
N VAL A 90 3.95 -5.81 -5.34
CA VAL A 90 4.25 -5.17 -4.05
C VAL A 90 5.08 -6.12 -3.18
N ALA A 91 4.64 -7.36 -3.02
CA ALA A 91 5.36 -8.34 -2.20
C ALA A 91 6.77 -8.58 -2.74
N ASP A 92 6.94 -8.74 -4.05
CA ASP A 92 8.26 -8.91 -4.68
C ASP A 92 9.17 -7.72 -4.42
N ASN A 93 8.66 -6.50 -4.62
CA ASN A 93 9.45 -5.29 -4.42
C ASN A 93 9.90 -5.13 -2.98
N LEU A 94 9.00 -5.34 -2.01
CA LEU A 94 9.29 -5.15 -0.59
C LEU A 94 10.17 -6.26 -0.02
N THR A 95 10.12 -7.45 -0.58
CA THR A 95 11.04 -8.53 -0.23
C THR A 95 12.47 -8.20 -0.65
N ARG A 96 12.65 -7.57 -1.82
CA ARG A 96 13.96 -7.12 -2.29
C ARG A 96 14.48 -5.92 -1.49
N SER A 97 13.61 -4.97 -1.19
CA SER A 97 13.98 -3.74 -0.47
C SER A 97 12.75 -3.15 0.20
N PRO A 98 12.76 -3.01 1.53
CA PRO A 98 13.89 -3.12 2.46
C PRO A 98 14.22 -4.53 2.95
N GLY A 99 13.63 -5.57 2.40
CA GLY A 99 13.87 -6.95 2.83
C GLY A 99 12.81 -7.47 3.79
N LEU A 100 11.55 -7.13 3.55
CA LEU A 100 10.43 -7.66 4.34
C LEU A 100 10.21 -9.14 4.05
N ARG A 101 9.69 -9.86 5.03
CA ARG A 101 9.13 -11.20 4.78
C ARG A 101 7.85 -11.03 3.98
N ARG A 102 7.63 -11.88 2.98
CA ARG A 102 6.39 -11.84 2.18
C ARG A 102 5.15 -11.97 3.07
N GLU A 103 5.24 -12.82 4.08
CA GLU A 103 4.17 -13.08 5.03
C GLU A 103 3.70 -11.83 5.78
N ASP A 104 4.59 -10.86 5.94
CA ASP A 104 4.32 -9.64 6.70
C ASP A 104 3.75 -8.49 5.84
N VAL A 105 3.46 -8.74 4.57
CA VAL A 105 2.91 -7.72 3.67
C VAL A 105 1.40 -7.93 3.51
N VAL A 106 0.62 -7.12 4.19
CA VAL A 106 -0.85 -7.16 4.11
C VAL A 106 -1.34 -5.99 3.27
N ILE A 107 -2.13 -6.28 2.25
CA ILE A 107 -2.61 -5.26 1.30
C ILE A 107 -4.13 -5.32 1.23
N ASN A 108 -4.75 -4.15 1.25
CA ASN A 108 -6.19 -4.00 1.10
C ASN A 108 -6.48 -2.91 0.06
N LEU A 109 -7.35 -3.21 -0.90
CA LEU A 109 -7.84 -2.23 -1.86
C LEU A 109 -9.21 -1.73 -1.43
N VAL A 110 -9.37 -0.41 -1.46
CA VAL A 110 -10.65 0.26 -1.25
C VAL A 110 -11.02 0.92 -2.58
N GLU A 111 -12.07 0.42 -3.21
CA GLU A 111 -12.50 0.96 -4.51
C GLU A 111 -13.56 2.03 -4.32
N VAL A 112 -13.42 3.13 -5.04
CA VAL A 112 -14.34 4.25 -5.01
C VAL A 112 -14.70 4.67 -6.43
N LYS A 113 -15.83 5.33 -6.58
CA LYS A 113 -16.22 5.96 -7.85
C LYS A 113 -15.41 7.23 -8.06
N LYS A 114 -15.19 7.60 -9.31
CA LYS A 114 -14.43 8.80 -9.68
C LYS A 114 -15.00 10.07 -9.04
N GLU A 115 -16.30 10.15 -8.89
CA GLU A 115 -17.00 11.31 -8.29
C GLU A 115 -16.70 11.48 -6.79
N ASN A 116 -16.07 10.50 -6.16
CA ASN A 116 -15.76 10.53 -4.72
C ASN A 116 -14.44 11.24 -4.40
N TRP A 117 -13.78 11.81 -5.39
CA TRP A 117 -12.50 12.49 -5.19
C TRP A 117 -12.64 13.99 -5.26
N SER A 118 -11.94 14.67 -4.36
CA SER A 118 -11.54 16.07 -4.50
C SER A 118 -10.04 16.16 -4.28
N PHE A 119 -9.32 16.62 -5.28
CA PHE A 119 -7.85 16.74 -5.21
C PHE A 119 -7.40 18.13 -4.76
N GLY A 120 -8.29 18.89 -4.20
CA GLY A 120 -8.01 20.23 -3.71
C GLY A 120 -9.06 21.24 -4.21
N ASN A 121 -9.00 22.44 -3.65
CA ASN A 121 -9.91 23.55 -3.96
C ASN A 121 -11.40 23.25 -3.71
N GLY A 122 -11.73 22.13 -3.05
CA GLY A 122 -13.12 21.75 -2.81
C GLY A 122 -13.90 21.37 -4.07
N VAL A 123 -13.21 21.00 -5.14
CA VAL A 123 -13.81 20.66 -6.44
C VAL A 123 -13.70 19.17 -6.68
N ALA A 124 -14.74 18.56 -7.23
CA ALA A 124 -14.75 17.17 -7.66
C ALA A 124 -14.27 17.09 -9.12
N GLN A 125 -12.97 17.03 -9.33
CA GLN A 125 -12.35 17.15 -10.65
C GLN A 125 -12.75 16.02 -11.62
N TYR A 126 -13.08 14.84 -11.09
CA TYR A 126 -13.45 13.66 -11.90
C TYR A 126 -14.97 13.51 -12.05
N ALA A 127 -15.77 14.29 -11.37
CA ALA A 127 -17.22 14.25 -11.54
C ALA A 127 -17.62 14.90 -12.87
N PRO A 128 -18.67 14.38 -13.54
CA PRO A 128 -19.17 14.99 -14.77
C PRO A 128 -19.84 16.35 -14.54
#